data_9ffde859daff71fbbc3c20a9eda2d4b0
#
_entry.id   9ffde859daff71fbbc3c20a9eda2d4b0
#
_cell.length_a   1.000
_cell.length_b   1.000
_cell.length_c   1.000
_cell.angle_alpha   90.00
_cell.angle_beta   90.00
_cell.angle_gamma   90.00
#
_symmetry.space_group_name_H-M   'P 1'
#
loop_
_entity.id
_entity.type
_entity.pdbx_description
1 polymer ?
#
loop_
_entity_poly.entity_id
_entity_poly.type
_entity_poly.pdbx_seq_one_letter_code
_entity_poly.pdbx_strand_id
1 'polypeptide(L)'
;MDMRNKYCILFVFYGLILLLSTSGCQSNPNTKRIDKQKASLSDHIGDVLKIEGISDSAGNQVKPDLSKSELTIIDFWFNDCPACIKEMNQFAGLLAGKERKISVISISINQPWLWQQTIKTPTGKFSFLENRLSNWTHYVLQTKDNEKLKNDISTDRLEELKKLYNITFFPAYFVVDSTGIIKARPESAVSYIKQL
;
A
#
# COMPACT_ATOMS: atom_id res chain seq x y z
N MET A 1 21.85 64.15 3.71
CA MET A 1 22.03 64.10 5.17
C MET A 1 20.74 63.68 5.77
N ASP A 2 20.71 62.48 6.23
CA ASP A 2 19.54 61.64 6.42
C ASP A 2 18.96 61.77 7.85
N MET A 3 17.72 62.24 7.96
CA MET A 3 17.03 62.51 9.23
C MET A 3 16.13 61.35 9.66
N ARG A 4 16.52 60.10 9.40
CA ARG A 4 15.67 58.92 9.74
C ARG A 4 16.15 58.10 10.93
N ASN A 5 17.10 58.58 11.74
CA ASN A 5 17.69 57.72 12.77
C ASN A 5 17.54 58.25 14.20
N LYS A 6 16.47 58.99 14.52
CA LYS A 6 16.29 59.58 15.87
C LYS A 6 15.03 59.13 16.64
N TYR A 7 14.25 58.18 16.15
CA TYR A 7 13.04 57.79 16.88
C TYR A 7 13.04 56.31 17.36
N CYS A 8 14.19 55.68 17.41
CA CYS A 8 14.23 54.26 17.84
C CYS A 8 14.75 54.03 19.27
N ILE A 9 14.86 55.09 20.12
CA ILE A 9 15.45 54.94 21.46
C ILE A 9 14.50 55.38 22.61
N LEU A 10 13.23 55.59 22.37
CA LEU A 10 12.34 56.07 23.47
C LEU A 10 11.13 55.19 23.78
N PHE A 11 11.15 53.91 23.48
CA PHE A 11 10.07 52.98 23.87
C PHE A 11 10.57 51.73 24.59
N VAL A 12 11.64 51.82 25.37
CA VAL A 12 12.23 50.66 26.08
C VAL A 12 11.79 50.57 27.55
N PHE A 13 10.91 51.44 28.05
CA PHE A 13 10.56 51.42 29.47
C PHE A 13 9.06 51.53 29.77
N TYR A 14 8.17 50.79 29.12
CA TYR A 14 6.86 50.55 29.71
C TYR A 14 6.24 49.28 29.14
N GLY A 15 6.10 48.28 29.96
CA GLY A 15 5.25 47.12 29.65
C GLY A 15 5.95 45.76 29.61
N LEU A 16 6.65 45.40 30.68
CA LEU A 16 7.01 44.03 30.99
C LEU A 16 5.72 43.27 31.44
N ILE A 17 4.88 42.95 30.49
CA ILE A 17 3.91 41.86 30.69
C ILE A 17 4.25 40.83 29.62
N LEU A 18 5.05 39.85 30.02
CA LEU A 18 5.31 38.61 29.32
C LEU A 18 4.03 37.83 29.19
N LEU A 19 3.26 38.07 28.14
CA LEU A 19 2.43 37.02 27.55
C LEU A 19 3.38 36.06 26.84
N LEU A 20 3.79 35.04 27.56
CA LEU A 20 4.33 33.81 26.95
C LEU A 20 3.22 33.22 26.08
N SER A 21 3.06 33.75 24.89
CA SER A 21 2.40 33.02 23.81
C SER A 21 3.29 31.84 23.51
N THR A 22 3.04 30.73 24.21
CA THR A 22 3.47 29.41 23.75
C THR A 22 2.82 29.20 22.39
N SER A 23 3.54 29.58 21.35
CA SER A 23 3.25 29.14 19.99
C SER A 23 3.42 27.62 19.99
N GLY A 24 2.40 26.92 20.49
CA GLY A 24 2.28 25.50 20.32
C GLY A 24 2.29 25.28 18.81
N CYS A 25 3.40 24.74 18.31
CA CYS A 25 3.50 24.28 16.95
C CYS A 25 2.44 23.18 16.76
N GLN A 26 1.22 23.57 16.42
CA GLN A 26 0.19 22.62 16.04
C GLN A 26 0.67 21.99 14.73
N SER A 27 1.29 20.81 14.87
CA SER A 27 1.66 20.03 13.72
C SER A 27 0.40 19.77 12.89
N ASN A 28 0.46 20.15 11.61
CA ASN A 28 -0.62 19.97 10.65
C ASN A 28 -1.06 18.47 10.68
N PRO A 29 -2.35 18.14 10.83
CA PRO A 29 -2.82 16.77 10.87
C PRO A 29 -2.42 15.96 9.62
N ASN A 30 -2.25 16.60 8.48
CA ASN A 30 -1.75 15.98 7.26
C ASN A 30 -0.28 15.56 7.38
N THR A 31 0.58 16.37 8.02
CA THR A 31 1.98 16.02 8.26
C THR A 31 2.10 14.79 9.15
N LYS A 32 1.36 14.76 10.26
CA LYS A 32 1.33 13.57 11.15
C LYS A 32 0.86 12.30 10.44
N ARG A 33 -0.08 12.42 9.52
CA ARG A 33 -0.56 11.28 8.72
C ARG A 33 0.51 10.78 7.76
N ILE A 34 1.22 11.67 7.07
CA ILE A 34 2.32 11.33 6.16
C ILE A 34 3.48 10.68 6.93
N ASP A 35 3.87 11.21 8.07
CA ASP A 35 4.95 10.66 8.89
C ASP A 35 4.59 9.26 9.40
N LYS A 36 3.35 9.04 9.86
CA LYS A 36 2.86 7.73 10.29
C LYS A 36 2.84 6.73 9.13
N GLN A 37 2.43 7.15 7.94
CA GLN A 37 2.43 6.32 6.74
C GLN A 37 3.86 5.93 6.36
N LYS A 38 4.78 6.89 6.34
CA LYS A 38 6.20 6.65 6.02
C LYS A 38 6.87 5.71 7.04
N ALA A 39 6.61 5.89 8.33
CA ALA A 39 7.09 4.97 9.36
C ALA A 39 6.55 3.55 9.14
N SER A 40 5.24 3.40 8.83
CA SER A 40 4.64 2.10 8.50
C SER A 40 5.29 1.42 7.29
N LEU A 41 5.74 2.17 6.29
CA LEU A 41 6.40 1.63 5.09
C LEU A 41 7.84 1.18 5.34
N SER A 42 8.51 1.66 6.37
CA SER A 42 9.87 1.21 6.72
C SER A 42 9.88 -0.02 7.63
N ASP A 43 8.75 -0.36 8.23
CA ASP A 43 8.64 -1.51 9.11
C ASP A 43 8.77 -2.84 8.33
N HIS A 44 9.34 -3.83 8.99
CA HIS A 44 9.49 -5.20 8.49
C HIS A 44 10.44 -5.39 7.30
N ILE A 45 11.25 -4.38 6.92
CA ILE A 45 12.33 -4.58 5.94
C ILE A 45 13.33 -5.58 6.52
N GLY A 46 13.61 -6.66 5.77
CA GLY A 46 14.46 -7.76 6.19
C GLY A 46 13.72 -8.94 6.83
N ASP A 47 12.45 -8.78 7.21
CA ASP A 47 11.62 -9.89 7.69
C ASP A 47 11.15 -10.77 6.52
N VAL A 48 10.83 -12.02 6.83
CA VAL A 48 10.18 -12.93 5.89
C VAL A 48 8.68 -12.66 5.85
N LEU A 49 8.15 -12.32 4.68
CA LEU A 49 6.72 -12.13 4.47
C LEU A 49 5.99 -13.48 4.51
N LYS A 50 5.15 -13.68 5.51
CA LYS A 50 4.32 -14.89 5.67
C LYS A 50 2.92 -14.61 5.13
N ILE A 51 2.59 -15.21 4.00
CA ILE A 51 1.25 -15.15 3.41
C ILE A 51 0.66 -16.55 3.42
N GLU A 52 -0.34 -16.74 4.24
CA GLU A 52 -1.08 -17.99 4.38
C GLU A 52 -2.56 -17.75 4.12
N GLY A 53 -3.29 -18.82 3.81
CA GLY A 53 -4.74 -18.76 3.60
C GLY A 53 -5.12 -17.96 2.35
N ILE A 54 -4.39 -18.13 1.25
CA ILE A 54 -4.78 -17.62 -0.07
C ILE A 54 -5.23 -18.75 -0.97
N SER A 55 -6.12 -18.44 -1.92
CA SER A 55 -6.58 -19.40 -2.92
C SER A 55 -6.56 -18.84 -4.34
N ASP A 56 -6.46 -19.75 -5.29
CA ASP A 56 -6.60 -19.49 -6.72
C ASP A 56 -8.07 -19.31 -7.15
N SER A 57 -8.29 -19.05 -8.44
CA SER A 57 -9.63 -18.86 -9.00
C SER A 57 -10.49 -20.13 -9.03
N ALA A 58 -9.90 -21.30 -8.82
CA ALA A 58 -10.60 -22.57 -8.66
C ALA A 58 -10.99 -22.85 -7.19
N GLY A 59 -10.48 -22.04 -6.24
CA GLY A 59 -10.73 -22.19 -4.81
C GLY A 59 -9.70 -23.09 -4.10
N ASN A 60 -8.66 -23.54 -4.79
CA ASN A 60 -7.60 -24.33 -4.18
C ASN A 60 -6.70 -23.46 -3.30
N GLN A 61 -6.38 -23.91 -2.11
CA GLN A 61 -5.35 -23.25 -1.29
C GLN A 61 -3.98 -23.38 -1.96
N VAL A 62 -3.28 -22.27 -2.02
CA VAL A 62 -1.97 -22.19 -2.70
C VAL A 62 -0.95 -21.49 -1.83
N LYS A 63 0.33 -21.76 -2.13
CA LYS A 63 1.46 -20.93 -1.69
C LYS A 63 1.94 -20.09 -2.87
N PRO A 64 2.25 -18.81 -2.68
CA PRO A 64 2.83 -17.98 -3.72
C PRO A 64 4.16 -18.57 -4.21
N ASP A 65 4.33 -18.68 -5.53
CA ASP A 65 5.63 -19.03 -6.11
C ASP A 65 6.46 -17.76 -6.33
N LEU A 66 7.43 -17.55 -5.46
CA LEU A 66 8.33 -16.40 -5.47
C LEU A 66 9.60 -16.63 -6.30
N SER A 67 9.78 -17.84 -6.87
CA SER A 67 11.00 -18.20 -7.61
C SER A 67 11.03 -17.75 -9.07
N LYS A 68 9.89 -17.24 -9.57
CA LYS A 68 9.72 -16.88 -11.00
C LYS A 68 10.53 -15.67 -11.44
N SER A 69 10.87 -14.79 -10.52
CA SER A 69 11.56 -13.52 -10.79
C SER A 69 12.53 -13.19 -9.67
N GLU A 70 13.47 -12.28 -9.92
CA GLU A 70 14.41 -11.79 -8.90
C GLU A 70 13.66 -11.11 -7.74
N LEU A 71 12.62 -10.35 -8.07
CA LEU A 71 11.76 -9.66 -7.13
C LEU A 71 10.29 -9.96 -7.43
N THR A 72 9.49 -10.05 -6.37
CA THR A 72 8.04 -10.15 -6.46
C THR A 72 7.37 -9.01 -5.68
N ILE A 73 6.48 -8.28 -6.33
CA ILE A 73 5.59 -7.35 -5.64
C ILE A 73 4.36 -8.11 -5.17
N ILE A 74 4.12 -8.11 -3.89
CA ILE A 74 2.85 -8.54 -3.29
C ILE A 74 1.97 -7.30 -3.17
N ASP A 75 0.81 -7.33 -3.84
CA ASP A 75 -0.15 -6.24 -3.94
C ASP A 75 -1.45 -6.66 -3.23
N PHE A 76 -1.76 -6.02 -2.11
CA PHE A 76 -3.05 -6.20 -1.43
C PHE A 76 -4.05 -5.15 -1.91
N TRP A 77 -5.20 -5.60 -2.39
CA TRP A 77 -6.21 -4.74 -3.01
C TRP A 77 -7.65 -5.21 -2.75
N PHE A 78 -8.64 -4.38 -3.12
CA PHE A 78 -10.06 -4.74 -3.13
C PHE A 78 -10.84 -3.97 -4.22
N ASN A 79 -12.02 -4.49 -4.59
CA ASN A 79 -12.80 -4.03 -5.74
C ASN A 79 -13.21 -2.54 -5.69
N ASP A 80 -13.42 -1.99 -4.49
CA ASP A 80 -13.82 -0.60 -4.30
C ASP A 80 -12.67 0.29 -3.83
N CYS A 81 -11.44 -0.06 -4.24
CA CYS A 81 -10.24 0.73 -4.02
C CYS A 81 -9.82 1.46 -5.32
N PRO A 82 -10.22 2.72 -5.54
CA PRO A 82 -9.89 3.42 -6.78
C PRO A 82 -8.39 3.56 -7.02
N ALA A 83 -7.59 3.76 -5.96
CA ALA A 83 -6.14 3.86 -6.04
C ALA A 83 -5.52 2.53 -6.48
N CYS A 84 -6.01 1.38 -5.96
CA CYS A 84 -5.58 0.05 -6.37
C CYS A 84 -5.82 -0.19 -7.86
N ILE A 85 -7.07 0.08 -8.30
CA ILE A 85 -7.48 -0.12 -9.70
C ILE A 85 -6.65 0.77 -10.64
N LYS A 86 -6.40 2.02 -10.26
CA LYS A 86 -5.57 2.94 -11.04
C LYS A 86 -4.14 2.44 -11.22
N GLU A 87 -3.52 1.88 -10.19
CA GLU A 87 -2.17 1.31 -10.29
C GLU A 87 -2.16 0.00 -11.09
N MET A 88 -3.06 -0.94 -10.76
CA MET A 88 -3.16 -2.23 -11.43
C MET A 88 -3.38 -2.10 -12.93
N ASN A 89 -4.16 -1.10 -13.39
CA ASN A 89 -4.38 -0.83 -14.81
C ASN A 89 -3.09 -0.50 -15.58
N GLN A 90 -2.02 -0.08 -14.89
CA GLN A 90 -0.73 0.21 -15.50
C GLN A 90 0.22 -1.00 -15.50
N PHE A 91 -0.06 -2.05 -14.70
CA PHE A 91 0.84 -3.20 -14.56
C PHE A 91 1.07 -3.92 -15.88
N ALA A 92 0.02 -4.13 -16.68
CA ALA A 92 0.14 -4.83 -17.96
C ALA A 92 1.21 -4.22 -18.87
N GLY A 93 1.23 -2.90 -19.01
CA GLY A 93 2.22 -2.21 -19.83
C GLY A 93 3.63 -2.13 -19.21
N LEU A 94 3.73 -2.22 -17.87
CA LEU A 94 5.01 -2.09 -17.17
C LEU A 94 5.72 -3.43 -16.96
N LEU A 95 4.97 -4.52 -16.88
CA LEU A 95 5.48 -5.86 -16.61
C LEU A 95 5.95 -6.59 -17.87
N ALA A 96 5.43 -6.22 -19.04
CA ALA A 96 5.81 -6.81 -20.31
C ALA A 96 7.32 -6.66 -20.55
N GLY A 97 7.99 -7.77 -20.85
CA GLY A 97 9.44 -7.81 -21.08
C GLY A 97 10.31 -7.77 -19.83
N LYS A 98 9.70 -7.82 -18.64
CA LYS A 98 10.41 -7.81 -17.35
C LYS A 98 10.24 -9.10 -16.53
N GLU A 99 9.86 -10.21 -17.16
CA GLU A 99 9.43 -11.45 -16.50
C GLU A 99 10.49 -12.03 -15.56
N ARG A 100 11.77 -11.89 -15.90
CA ARG A 100 12.87 -12.36 -15.04
C ARG A 100 13.19 -11.42 -13.88
N LYS A 101 12.96 -10.12 -14.07
CA LYS A 101 13.29 -9.11 -13.06
C LYS A 101 12.23 -8.99 -12.00
N ILE A 102 10.96 -8.95 -12.43
CA ILE A 102 9.88 -8.68 -11.51
C ILE A 102 8.61 -9.42 -11.88
N SER A 103 7.94 -9.94 -10.87
CA SER A 103 6.56 -10.42 -10.94
C SER A 103 5.67 -9.65 -9.97
N VAL A 104 4.36 -9.73 -10.20
CA VAL A 104 3.35 -9.21 -9.30
C VAL A 104 2.43 -10.34 -8.88
N ILE A 105 2.13 -10.40 -7.59
CA ILE A 105 1.11 -11.26 -7.02
C ILE A 105 0.08 -10.36 -6.37
N SER A 106 -1.06 -10.19 -7.03
CA SER A 106 -2.17 -9.40 -6.51
C SER A 106 -3.09 -10.28 -5.67
N ILE A 107 -3.23 -9.94 -4.39
CA ILE A 107 -4.04 -10.64 -3.40
C ILE A 107 -5.25 -9.78 -3.06
N SER A 108 -6.42 -10.21 -3.51
CA SER A 108 -7.67 -9.55 -3.15
C SER A 108 -8.05 -9.87 -1.71
N ILE A 109 -8.53 -8.86 -0.98
CA ILE A 109 -9.13 -9.02 0.34
C ILE A 109 -10.66 -9.05 0.30
N ASN A 110 -11.25 -9.10 -0.90
CA ASN A 110 -12.68 -9.28 -1.06
C ASN A 110 -13.13 -10.69 -0.64
N GLN A 111 -14.43 -10.86 -0.50
CA GLN A 111 -15.02 -12.19 -0.38
C GLN A 111 -14.64 -13.03 -1.60
N PRO A 112 -14.30 -14.33 -1.43
CA PRO A 112 -13.84 -15.17 -2.53
C PRO A 112 -14.79 -15.22 -3.73
N TRP A 113 -16.11 -15.26 -3.49
CA TRP A 113 -17.12 -15.28 -4.55
C TRP A 113 -17.10 -14.01 -5.41
N LEU A 114 -16.97 -12.83 -4.79
CA LEU A 114 -16.92 -11.53 -5.49
C LEU A 114 -15.64 -11.40 -6.30
N TRP A 115 -14.49 -11.79 -5.71
CA TRP A 115 -13.23 -11.80 -6.41
C TRP A 115 -13.24 -12.79 -7.60
N GLN A 116 -13.77 -14.01 -7.42
CA GLN A 116 -13.87 -14.99 -8.51
C GLN A 116 -14.70 -14.46 -9.67
N GLN A 117 -15.81 -13.78 -9.39
CA GLN A 117 -16.61 -13.12 -10.43
C GLN A 117 -15.78 -12.07 -11.17
N THR A 118 -15.07 -11.22 -10.45
CA THR A 118 -14.23 -10.16 -11.04
C THR A 118 -13.12 -10.72 -11.92
N ILE A 119 -12.46 -11.81 -11.50
CA ILE A 119 -11.33 -12.40 -12.24
C ILE A 119 -11.80 -13.25 -13.43
N LYS A 120 -12.93 -13.96 -13.32
CA LYS A 120 -13.45 -14.82 -14.40
C LYS A 120 -14.05 -14.04 -15.56
N THR A 121 -14.75 -12.96 -15.25
CA THR A 121 -15.43 -12.11 -16.24
C THR A 121 -15.11 -10.63 -15.97
N PRO A 122 -13.85 -10.22 -16.18
CA PRO A 122 -13.46 -8.83 -15.94
C PRO A 122 -14.19 -7.91 -16.91
N THR A 123 -14.87 -6.89 -16.39
CA THR A 123 -15.61 -5.91 -17.18
C THR A 123 -15.43 -4.51 -16.63
N GLY A 124 -15.69 -3.49 -17.43
CA GLY A 124 -15.66 -2.10 -17.03
C GLY A 124 -14.30 -1.69 -16.43
N LYS A 125 -14.31 -1.24 -15.18
CA LYS A 125 -13.08 -0.80 -14.48
C LYS A 125 -12.02 -1.90 -14.28
N PHE A 126 -12.38 -3.17 -14.52
CA PHE A 126 -11.51 -4.34 -14.36
C PHE A 126 -11.06 -4.97 -15.69
N SER A 127 -11.40 -4.38 -16.84
CA SER A 127 -11.04 -4.95 -18.17
C SER A 127 -9.54 -5.18 -18.35
N PHE A 128 -8.68 -4.45 -17.64
CA PHE A 128 -7.22 -4.68 -17.65
C PHE A 128 -6.83 -6.08 -17.15
N LEU A 129 -7.66 -6.76 -16.35
CA LEU A 129 -7.43 -8.13 -15.89
C LEU A 129 -7.57 -9.19 -16.99
N GLU A 130 -8.05 -8.82 -18.19
CA GLU A 130 -8.02 -9.68 -19.37
C GLU A 130 -6.58 -9.94 -19.85
N ASN A 131 -5.64 -9.05 -19.54
CA ASN A 131 -4.22 -9.20 -19.85
C ASN A 131 -3.59 -10.29 -18.98
N ARG A 132 -3.46 -11.50 -19.53
CA ARG A 132 -2.89 -12.67 -18.82
C ARG A 132 -1.37 -12.71 -18.98
N LEU A 133 -0.65 -11.92 -18.17
CA LEU A 133 0.81 -11.94 -18.17
C LEU A 133 1.34 -13.08 -17.30
N SER A 134 2.42 -13.74 -17.75
CA SER A 134 3.05 -14.85 -17.02
C SER A 134 3.65 -14.44 -15.67
N ASN A 135 4.03 -13.16 -15.55
CA ASN A 135 4.58 -12.56 -14.34
C ASN A 135 3.57 -11.74 -13.52
N TRP A 136 2.25 -11.94 -13.76
CA TRP A 136 1.20 -11.35 -12.95
C TRP A 136 0.16 -12.39 -12.54
N THR A 137 0.14 -12.75 -11.28
CA THR A 137 -0.73 -13.78 -10.72
C THR A 137 -1.74 -13.18 -9.74
N HIS A 138 -2.94 -13.74 -9.70
CA HIS A 138 -4.04 -13.24 -8.88
C HIS A 138 -4.50 -14.31 -7.90
N TYR A 139 -4.63 -13.92 -6.64
CA TYR A 139 -5.16 -14.75 -5.56
C TYR A 139 -6.18 -13.97 -4.73
N VAL A 140 -6.90 -14.68 -3.88
CA VAL A 140 -7.78 -14.09 -2.87
C VAL A 140 -7.41 -14.59 -1.50
N LEU A 141 -7.50 -13.71 -0.51
CA LEU A 141 -7.36 -14.08 0.90
C LEU A 141 -8.61 -14.83 1.33
N GLN A 142 -8.44 -16.06 1.86
CA GLN A 142 -9.56 -16.84 2.34
C GLN A 142 -10.05 -16.37 3.71
N THR A 143 -11.34 -16.47 3.93
CA THR A 143 -11.96 -16.34 5.26
C THR A 143 -11.79 -17.64 6.05
N LYS A 144 -11.67 -17.56 7.37
CA LYS A 144 -11.58 -18.74 8.24
C LYS A 144 -12.89 -19.53 8.31
N ASP A 145 -14.00 -18.85 8.18
CA ASP A 145 -15.33 -19.43 8.29
C ASP A 145 -16.23 -19.04 7.11
N ASN A 146 -17.16 -19.94 6.74
CA ASN A 146 -18.22 -19.69 5.76
C ASN A 146 -19.30 -18.72 6.31
N GLU A 147 -18.99 -17.93 7.31
CA GLU A 147 -19.91 -16.92 7.81
C GLU A 147 -20.29 -15.95 6.70
N LYS A 148 -21.59 -15.73 6.57
CA LYS A 148 -22.16 -14.67 5.75
C LYS A 148 -21.69 -13.33 6.30
N LEU A 149 -20.48 -12.93 5.92
CA LEU A 149 -19.95 -11.64 6.30
C LEU A 149 -20.84 -10.54 5.70
N LYS A 150 -21.23 -9.59 6.52
CA LYS A 150 -22.11 -8.47 6.12
C LYS A 150 -21.45 -7.52 5.14
N ASN A 151 -20.14 -7.66 4.93
CA ASN A 151 -19.32 -6.80 4.08
C ASN A 151 -18.59 -7.64 3.02
N ASP A 152 -18.32 -7.05 1.86
CA ASP A 152 -17.62 -7.68 0.74
C ASP A 152 -16.12 -7.91 0.97
N ILE A 153 -15.63 -7.68 2.18
CA ILE A 153 -14.22 -7.80 2.57
C ILE A 153 -14.07 -8.90 3.62
N SER A 154 -13.05 -9.74 3.46
CA SER A 154 -12.61 -10.72 4.46
C SER A 154 -11.99 -10.00 5.66
N THR A 155 -12.64 -10.01 6.82
CA THR A 155 -12.23 -9.20 7.97
C THR A 155 -11.21 -9.85 8.88
N ASP A 156 -11.36 -11.14 9.18
CA ASP A 156 -10.53 -11.87 10.14
C ASP A 156 -9.06 -12.00 9.69
N ARG A 157 -8.83 -12.47 8.47
CA ARG A 157 -7.48 -12.56 7.88
C ARG A 157 -6.87 -11.20 7.60
N LEU A 158 -7.69 -10.24 7.19
CA LEU A 158 -7.24 -8.87 6.97
C LEU A 158 -6.74 -8.23 8.26
N GLU A 159 -7.45 -8.39 9.37
CA GLU A 159 -7.03 -7.85 10.66
C GLU A 159 -5.73 -8.53 11.16
N GLU A 160 -5.56 -9.83 10.91
CA GLU A 160 -4.32 -10.54 11.17
C GLU A 160 -3.15 -9.95 10.37
N LEU A 161 -3.30 -9.76 9.06
CA LEU A 161 -2.27 -9.15 8.20
C LEU A 161 -1.99 -7.71 8.57
N LYS A 162 -3.02 -6.91 8.86
CA LYS A 162 -2.85 -5.53 9.33
C LYS A 162 -2.02 -5.47 10.59
N LYS A 163 -2.29 -6.35 11.55
CA LYS A 163 -1.56 -6.42 12.81
C LYS A 163 -0.12 -6.89 12.61
N LEU A 164 0.09 -7.94 11.79
CA LEU A 164 1.42 -8.51 11.54
C LEU A 164 2.34 -7.57 10.78
N TYR A 165 1.81 -6.84 9.80
CA TYR A 165 2.62 -6.07 8.86
C TYR A 165 2.29 -4.58 8.87
N ASN A 166 1.59 -4.09 9.89
CA ASN A 166 1.22 -2.69 10.05
C ASN A 166 0.59 -2.09 8.76
N ILE A 167 -0.37 -2.83 8.15
CA ILE A 167 -1.09 -2.36 6.96
C ILE A 167 -2.19 -1.40 7.42
N THR A 168 -2.03 -0.11 7.15
CA THR A 168 -2.95 0.94 7.59
C THR A 168 -3.72 1.59 6.44
N PHE A 169 -3.37 1.28 5.18
CA PHE A 169 -4.00 1.82 3.97
C PHE A 169 -3.87 0.85 2.80
N PHE A 170 -4.64 1.09 1.73
CA PHE A 170 -4.61 0.35 0.46
C PHE A 170 -4.46 1.31 -0.72
N PRO A 171 -3.79 0.86 -1.82
CA PRO A 171 -3.12 -0.44 -1.94
C PRO A 171 -1.94 -0.57 -0.97
N ALA A 172 -1.62 -1.79 -0.56
CA ALA A 172 -0.45 -2.07 0.27
C ALA A 172 0.51 -2.99 -0.49
N TYR A 173 1.77 -2.57 -0.60
CA TYR A 173 2.77 -3.26 -1.39
C TYR A 173 3.93 -3.75 -0.53
N PHE A 174 4.39 -4.96 -0.84
CA PHE A 174 5.63 -5.53 -0.33
C PHE A 174 6.45 -6.03 -1.50
N VAL A 175 7.69 -5.61 -1.62
CA VAL A 175 8.64 -6.18 -2.57
C VAL A 175 9.46 -7.21 -1.83
N VAL A 176 9.43 -8.45 -2.30
CA VAL A 176 10.16 -9.56 -1.70
C VAL A 176 11.11 -10.18 -2.71
N ASP A 177 12.19 -10.79 -2.23
CA ASP A 177 13.04 -11.65 -3.05
C ASP A 177 12.48 -13.07 -3.16
N SER A 178 13.18 -13.95 -3.87
CA SER A 178 12.78 -15.35 -4.07
C SER A 178 12.69 -16.18 -2.79
N THR A 179 13.26 -15.71 -1.68
CA THR A 179 13.17 -16.34 -0.35
C THR A 179 12.05 -15.77 0.51
N GLY A 180 11.35 -14.75 0.02
CA GLY A 180 10.27 -14.08 0.72
C GLY A 180 10.71 -12.96 1.66
N ILE A 181 12.00 -12.58 1.64
CA ILE A 181 12.50 -11.48 2.48
C ILE A 181 12.03 -10.15 1.89
N ILE A 182 11.42 -9.32 2.74
CA ILE A 182 10.93 -7.99 2.37
C ILE A 182 12.13 -7.07 2.10
N LYS A 183 12.22 -6.58 0.87
CA LYS A 183 13.27 -5.63 0.41
C LYS A 183 12.78 -4.20 0.38
N ALA A 184 11.49 -3.98 0.14
CA ALA A 184 10.90 -2.65 0.10
C ALA A 184 9.40 -2.71 0.41
N ARG A 185 8.85 -1.56 0.83
CA ARG A 185 7.42 -1.31 0.99
C ARG A 185 7.08 0.01 0.28
N PRO A 186 6.98 0.00 -1.06
CA PRO A 186 6.75 1.24 -1.81
C PRO A 186 5.32 1.76 -1.60
N GLU A 187 5.14 3.07 -1.65
CA GLU A 187 3.81 3.70 -1.69
C GLU A 187 3.10 3.45 -3.03
N SER A 188 3.85 3.24 -4.11
CA SER A 188 3.37 2.98 -5.46
C SER A 188 4.21 1.89 -6.11
N ALA A 189 3.55 0.79 -6.47
CA ALA A 189 4.17 -0.28 -7.23
C ALA A 189 4.55 0.17 -8.63
N VAL A 190 3.72 1.00 -9.26
CA VAL A 190 3.99 1.61 -10.58
C VAL A 190 5.30 2.40 -10.56
N SER A 191 5.47 3.26 -9.56
CA SER A 191 6.70 4.05 -9.41
C SER A 191 7.92 3.17 -9.16
N TYR A 192 7.76 2.11 -8.39
CA TYR A 192 8.83 1.14 -8.11
C TYR A 192 9.26 0.39 -9.39
N ILE A 193 8.30 -0.16 -10.15
CA ILE A 193 8.57 -0.91 -11.39
C ILE A 193 9.27 -0.04 -12.45
N LYS A 194 8.95 1.26 -12.51
CA LYS A 194 9.59 2.20 -13.46
C LYS A 194 11.07 2.46 -13.17
N GLN A 195 11.54 2.18 -11.96
CA GLN A 195 12.93 2.38 -11.55
C GLN A 195 13.81 1.14 -11.80
N LEU A 196 13.22 0.00 -12.17
CA LEU A 196 13.88 -1.26 -12.52
C LEU A 196 14.20 -1.33 -14.02
#